data_c4eaa3c8ca97380f9e557e3d7085ff81
#
_entry.id   c4eaa3c8ca97380f9e557e3d7085ff81
#
_cell.length_a   1.000
_cell.length_b   1.000
_cell.length_c   1.000
_cell.angle_alpha   90.00
_cell.angle_beta   90.00
_cell.angle_gamma   90.00
#
_symmetry.space_group_name_H-M   'P 1'
#
loop_
_entity.id
_entity.type
_entity.pdbx_description
1 polymer ?
#
loop_
_entity_poly.entity_id
_entity_poly.type
_entity_poly.pdbx_seq_one_letter_code
_entity_poly.pdbx_strand_id
1 'polypeptide(L)'
;MVQAQDGWLGCMLPTAVEGNAMCRNIRPLFNFEPSASEEEIRASALQYVRKVSGYTKPSQVNEPAFDRAVDEVSEVTARLLGSLVTTATPRDREVEATKARERARVRFGS
;
A
#
# COMPACT_ATOMS: atom_id res chain seq x y z
N MET A 1 14.17 -15.61 13.43
CA MET A 1 14.32 -15.64 12.08
C MET A 1 13.21 -16.33 11.35
N VAL A 2 12.97 -17.51 11.72
CA VAL A 2 11.92 -18.23 11.09
C VAL A 2 10.60 -17.53 11.22
N GLN A 3 10.40 -16.91 12.34
CA GLN A 3 9.14 -16.24 12.57
C GLN A 3 8.93 -15.12 11.60
N ALA A 4 9.95 -14.37 11.37
CA ALA A 4 9.84 -13.29 10.42
C ALA A 4 9.48 -13.86 9.07
N GLN A 5 10.07 -15.00 8.77
CA GLN A 5 9.77 -15.63 7.52
C GLN A 5 8.36 -16.14 7.49
N ASP A 6 7.87 -16.58 8.61
CA ASP A 6 6.51 -17.04 8.67
C ASP A 6 5.56 -15.92 8.32
N GLY A 7 5.83 -14.74 8.80
CA GLY A 7 5.03 -13.61 8.45
C GLY A 7 5.06 -13.35 6.98
N TRP A 8 6.20 -13.51 6.40
CA TRP A 8 6.36 -13.39 4.97
C TRP A 8 5.49 -14.37 4.25
N LEU A 9 5.62 -15.62 4.64
CA LEU A 9 4.90 -16.67 3.99
C LEU A 9 3.42 -16.47 4.11
N GLY A 10 2.99 -15.98 5.23
CA GLY A 10 1.59 -15.71 5.42
C GLY A 10 1.04 -14.77 4.38
N CYS A 11 1.87 -13.88 3.94
CA CYS A 11 1.45 -12.91 2.95
C CYS A 11 1.42 -13.52 1.57
N MET A 12 2.16 -14.59 1.36
CA MET A 12 2.29 -15.16 0.03
C MET A 12 1.50 -16.42 -0.16
N LEU A 13 1.03 -17.01 0.91
CA LEU A 13 0.28 -18.23 0.80
C LEU A 13 -1.13 -17.95 0.38
N PRO A 14 -1.82 -18.97 -0.03
CA PRO A 14 -3.19 -18.79 -0.50
C PRO A 14 -4.13 -18.31 0.58
N THR A 15 -3.84 -18.69 1.78
CA THR A 15 -4.58 -18.08 2.84
C THR A 15 -4.40 -16.66 2.76
N ALA A 16 -3.70 -16.40 1.89
CA ALA A 16 -3.44 -15.12 1.54
C ALA A 16 -4.64 -14.33 1.24
N VAL A 17 -5.72 -14.89 1.29
CA VAL A 17 -6.90 -14.10 1.32
C VAL A 17 -6.75 -13.01 2.33
N GLU A 18 -6.22 -13.36 3.45
CA GLU A 18 -6.03 -12.36 4.46
C GLU A 18 -4.90 -11.47 4.16
N GLY A 19 -3.86 -12.05 3.61
CA GLY A 19 -2.75 -11.26 3.17
C GLY A 19 -3.22 -10.24 2.16
N ASN A 20 -4.09 -10.67 1.28
CA ASN A 20 -4.62 -9.75 0.30
C ASN A 20 -5.43 -8.65 0.92
N ALA A 21 -6.20 -8.99 1.92
CA ALA A 21 -6.96 -7.97 2.61
C ALA A 21 -6.04 -6.92 3.20
N MET A 22 -4.91 -7.36 3.72
CA MET A 22 -3.97 -6.41 4.28
C MET A 22 -3.30 -5.58 3.21
N CYS A 23 -2.92 -6.22 2.12
CA CYS A 23 -2.24 -5.51 1.05
C CYS A 23 -3.18 -4.62 0.28
N ARG A 24 -4.45 -4.80 0.46
CA ARG A 24 -5.43 -4.01 -0.25
C ARG A 24 -5.33 -2.54 0.07
N ASN A 25 -4.80 -2.21 1.22
CA ASN A 25 -4.68 -0.83 1.63
C ASN A 25 -3.54 -0.10 0.96
N ILE A 26 -2.67 -0.84 0.31
CA ILE A 26 -1.55 -0.25 -0.40
C ILE A 26 -1.76 -0.54 -1.87
N ARG A 27 -2.08 0.50 -2.61
CA ARG A 27 -2.44 0.36 -4.02
C ARG A 27 -1.33 0.85 -4.90
N PRO A 28 -1.31 0.42 -6.15
CA PRO A 28 -0.39 1.02 -7.11
C PRO A 28 -0.68 2.49 -7.24
N LEU A 29 0.37 3.28 -7.29
CA LEU A 29 0.24 4.72 -7.42
C LEU A 29 0.89 5.26 -8.68
N PHE A 30 1.60 4.41 -9.40
CA PHE A 30 2.35 4.87 -10.55
C PHE A 30 1.49 4.95 -11.80
N ASN A 31 1.72 5.98 -12.57
CA ASN A 31 1.12 6.12 -13.89
C ASN A 31 -0.39 6.28 -13.84
N PHE A 32 -0.84 7.14 -12.94
CA PHE A 32 -2.24 7.51 -12.87
C PHE A 32 -2.40 8.97 -13.25
N GLU A 33 -3.55 9.29 -13.71
CA GLU A 33 -3.90 10.65 -14.02
C GLU A 33 -5.17 10.99 -13.27
N PRO A 34 -5.15 11.95 -12.37
CA PRO A 34 -3.98 12.74 -12.00
C PRO A 34 -2.97 11.96 -11.17
N SER A 35 -1.78 12.50 -11.06
CA SER A 35 -0.69 11.85 -10.35
C SER A 35 -1.02 11.65 -8.89
N ALA A 36 -0.30 10.72 -8.27
CA ALA A 36 -0.46 10.49 -6.84
C ALA A 36 -0.05 11.73 -6.07
N SER A 37 -0.85 12.08 -5.08
CA SER A 37 -0.54 13.21 -4.23
C SER A 37 0.38 12.77 -3.11
N GLU A 38 0.97 13.75 -2.46
CA GLU A 38 1.80 13.46 -1.29
C GLU A 38 1.00 12.75 -0.21
N GLU A 39 -0.26 13.11 -0.10
CA GLU A 39 -1.10 12.49 0.90
C GLU A 39 -1.34 11.02 0.61
N GLU A 40 -1.52 10.70 -0.66
CA GLU A 40 -1.69 9.29 -1.04
C GLU A 40 -0.42 8.50 -0.76
N ILE A 41 0.72 9.08 -1.06
CA ILE A 41 1.98 8.42 -0.82
C ILE A 41 2.17 8.21 0.68
N ARG A 42 1.88 9.23 1.46
CA ARG A 42 2.04 9.12 2.90
C ARG A 42 1.07 8.12 3.50
N ALA A 43 -0.14 8.07 2.98
CA ALA A 43 -1.11 7.09 3.47
C ALA A 43 -0.63 5.67 3.22
N SER A 44 -0.02 5.42 2.07
CA SER A 44 0.55 4.11 1.78
C SER A 44 1.71 3.80 2.71
N ALA A 45 2.56 4.79 2.95
CA ALA A 45 3.70 4.61 3.84
C ALA A 45 3.23 4.29 5.25
N LEU A 46 2.19 4.97 5.69
CA LEU A 46 1.65 4.74 7.02
C LEU A 46 1.13 3.31 7.14
N GLN A 47 0.41 2.85 6.14
CA GLN A 47 -0.09 1.49 6.15
C GLN A 47 1.04 0.49 6.20
N TYR A 48 2.09 0.72 5.43
CA TYR A 48 3.24 -0.15 5.44
C TYR A 48 3.86 -0.24 6.84
N VAL A 49 4.07 0.92 7.46
CA VAL A 49 4.70 0.96 8.77
C VAL A 49 3.81 0.29 9.81
N ARG A 50 2.51 0.52 9.74
CA ARG A 50 1.58 -0.14 10.65
C ARG A 50 1.64 -1.66 10.53
N LYS A 51 1.68 -2.13 9.31
CA LYS A 51 1.69 -3.58 9.09
C LYS A 51 2.97 -4.20 9.56
N VAL A 52 4.08 -3.56 9.24
CA VAL A 52 5.38 -4.12 9.57
C VAL A 52 5.63 -4.06 11.07
N SER A 53 5.22 -2.98 11.71
CA SER A 53 5.47 -2.81 13.13
C SER A 53 4.44 -3.51 14.00
N GLY A 54 3.26 -3.74 13.44
CA GLY A 54 2.18 -4.30 14.22
C GLY A 54 1.43 -3.28 15.05
N TYR A 55 1.81 -2.02 14.98
CA TYR A 55 1.14 -0.97 15.71
C TYR A 55 0.14 -0.26 14.85
N THR A 56 -1.08 -0.16 15.29
CA THR A 56 -2.02 0.76 14.68
C THR A 56 -1.67 2.17 15.10
N LYS A 57 -1.28 2.32 16.34
CA LYS A 57 -0.85 3.57 16.89
C LYS A 57 0.31 3.27 17.82
N PRO A 58 1.46 3.90 17.61
CA PRO A 58 2.65 3.56 18.40
C PRO A 58 2.52 4.03 19.84
N SER A 59 3.21 3.36 20.72
CA SER A 59 3.33 3.83 22.08
C SER A 59 4.14 5.12 22.08
N GLN A 60 4.02 5.86 23.16
CA GLN A 60 4.65 7.16 23.24
C GLN A 60 6.15 7.08 23.02
N VAL A 61 6.78 6.06 23.55
CA VAL A 61 8.23 5.93 23.43
C VAL A 61 8.64 5.57 22.02
N ASN A 62 7.75 4.97 21.25
CA ASN A 62 8.05 4.56 19.89
C ASN A 62 7.56 5.54 18.85
N GLU A 63 6.86 6.57 19.28
CA GLU A 63 6.28 7.51 18.36
C GLU A 63 7.31 8.17 17.44
N PRO A 64 8.45 8.64 17.95
CA PRO A 64 9.42 9.28 17.06
C PRO A 64 9.96 8.34 16.00
N ALA A 65 10.24 7.09 16.38
CA ALA A 65 10.74 6.12 15.41
C ALA A 65 9.68 5.79 14.38
N PHE A 66 8.44 5.66 14.83
CA PHE A 66 7.33 5.35 13.95
C PHE A 66 7.15 6.47 12.93
N ASP A 67 7.10 7.71 13.40
CA ASP A 67 6.89 8.85 12.53
C ASP A 67 8.03 9.03 11.55
N ARG A 68 9.25 8.81 12.01
CA ARG A 68 10.39 8.90 11.12
C ARG A 68 10.30 7.87 10.01
N ALA A 69 9.88 6.64 10.36
CA ALA A 69 9.76 5.60 9.36
C ALA A 69 8.71 5.98 8.32
N VAL A 70 7.59 6.55 8.74
CA VAL A 70 6.58 6.98 7.79
C VAL A 70 7.15 8.05 6.85
N ASP A 71 7.88 9.00 7.41
CA ASP A 71 8.48 10.05 6.60
C ASP A 71 9.47 9.48 5.59
N GLU A 72 10.32 8.58 6.05
CA GLU A 72 11.36 8.03 5.19
C GLU A 72 10.76 7.15 4.09
N VAL A 73 9.78 6.34 4.44
CA VAL A 73 9.13 5.50 3.43
C VAL A 73 8.41 6.37 2.42
N SER A 74 7.76 7.44 2.88
CA SER A 74 7.09 8.37 1.98
C SER A 74 8.09 8.98 1.00
N GLU A 75 9.23 9.38 1.50
CA GLU A 75 10.24 10.03 0.69
C GLU A 75 10.79 9.10 -0.37
N VAL A 76 11.11 7.87 0.04
CA VAL A 76 11.63 6.88 -0.91
C VAL A 76 10.57 6.56 -1.96
N THR A 77 9.33 6.44 -1.53
CA THR A 77 8.24 6.14 -2.44
C THR A 77 8.07 7.25 -3.47
N ALA A 78 8.12 8.50 -3.02
CA ALA A 78 8.00 9.62 -3.94
C ALA A 78 9.12 9.61 -4.96
N ARG A 79 10.33 9.33 -4.51
CA ARG A 79 11.46 9.27 -5.43
C ARG A 79 11.31 8.14 -6.43
N LEU A 80 10.83 7.00 -5.96
CA LEU A 80 10.61 5.88 -6.87
C LEU A 80 9.61 6.25 -7.95
N LEU A 81 8.48 6.80 -7.54
CA LEU A 81 7.43 7.14 -8.51
C LEU A 81 7.91 8.17 -9.52
N GLY A 82 8.74 9.11 -9.06
CA GLY A 82 9.27 10.13 -9.95
C GLY A 82 10.35 9.61 -10.87
N SER A 83 10.93 8.48 -10.53
CA SER A 83 12.05 7.93 -11.31
C SER A 83 11.61 6.88 -12.32
N LEU A 84 10.43 6.33 -12.14
CA LEU A 84 9.96 5.29 -13.04
C LEU A 84 9.57 5.89 -14.37
N VAL A 85 9.83 5.14 -15.42
CA VAL A 85 9.57 5.58 -16.78
C VAL A 85 8.71 4.53 -17.46
N THR A 86 7.74 4.99 -18.23
CA THR A 86 6.89 4.08 -18.97
C THR A 86 6.36 4.80 -20.21
N THR A 87 6.07 4.03 -21.24
CA THR A 87 5.40 4.56 -22.41
C THR A 87 3.91 4.24 -22.37
N ALA A 88 3.47 3.57 -21.32
CA ALA A 88 2.07 3.22 -21.20
C ALA A 88 1.24 4.46 -20.92
N THR A 89 0.01 4.44 -21.39
CA THR A 89 -0.91 5.54 -21.15
C THR A 89 -1.28 5.57 -19.67
N PRO A 90 -1.29 6.74 -19.06
CA PRO A 90 -1.70 6.82 -17.66
C PRO A 90 -3.11 6.30 -17.46
N ARG A 91 -3.32 5.68 -16.34
CA ARG A 91 -4.64 5.16 -16.01
C ARG A 91 -5.51 6.26 -15.44
N ASP A 92 -6.77 6.22 -15.84
CA ASP A 92 -7.74 7.16 -15.31
C ASP A 92 -8.23 6.64 -13.97
N ARG A 93 -8.16 7.48 -12.95
CA ARG A 93 -8.53 7.05 -11.60
C ARG A 93 -9.98 6.62 -11.51
N GLU A 94 -10.85 7.35 -12.17
CA GLU A 94 -12.27 7.03 -12.10
C GLU A 94 -12.57 5.73 -12.80
N VAL A 95 -11.93 5.50 -13.93
CA VAL A 95 -12.12 4.27 -14.67
C VAL A 95 -11.64 3.08 -13.84
N GLU A 96 -10.47 3.23 -13.23
CA GLU A 96 -9.93 2.14 -12.41
C GLU A 96 -10.80 1.89 -11.20
N ALA A 97 -11.33 2.93 -10.60
CA ALA A 97 -12.22 2.77 -9.46
C ALA A 97 -13.50 2.06 -9.86
N THR A 98 -14.03 2.40 -11.02
CA THR A 98 -15.22 1.75 -11.52
C THR A 98 -14.97 0.27 -11.78
N LYS A 99 -13.81 -0.04 -12.38
CA LYS A 99 -13.46 -1.43 -12.61
C LYS A 99 -13.36 -2.20 -11.30
N ALA A 100 -12.78 -1.57 -10.30
CA ALA A 100 -12.65 -2.22 -9.01
C ALA A 100 -14.01 -2.50 -8.39
N ARG A 101 -14.91 -1.54 -8.50
CA ARG A 101 -16.26 -1.72 -7.97
C ARG A 101 -16.98 -2.84 -8.71
N GLU A 102 -16.80 -2.90 -10.01
CA GLU A 102 -17.42 -3.95 -10.80
C GLU A 102 -16.90 -5.33 -10.40
N ARG A 103 -15.59 -5.43 -10.24
CA ARG A 103 -15.00 -6.71 -9.83
C ARG A 103 -15.53 -7.14 -8.47
N ALA A 104 -15.64 -6.18 -7.56
CA ALA A 104 -16.16 -6.50 -6.23
C ALA A 104 -17.60 -6.93 -6.29
N ARG A 105 -18.39 -6.24 -7.10
CA ARG A 105 -19.80 -6.58 -7.23
C ARG A 105 -19.97 -8.00 -7.76
N VAL A 106 -19.21 -8.32 -8.78
CA VAL A 106 -19.30 -9.65 -9.37
C VAL A 106 -18.83 -10.69 -8.38
N ARG A 107 -17.73 -10.41 -7.68
CA ARG A 107 -17.17 -11.37 -6.75
C ARG A 107 -18.10 -11.66 -5.60
N PHE A 108 -18.80 -10.65 -5.12
CA PHE A 108 -19.65 -10.84 -3.95
C PHE A 108 -21.10 -11.08 -4.32
N GLY A 109 -21.30 -11.34 -5.55
CA GLY A 109 -22.51 -12.02 -5.92
C GLY A 109 -23.72 -11.19 -5.96
N SER A 110 -23.64 -10.08 -6.03
CA SER A 110 -24.87 -9.41 -6.00
C SER A 110 -25.44 -9.09 -7.28
#